data_4ac8a74083824cadbf298d7a9bcf576f
#
_entry.id   4ac8a74083824cadbf298d7a9bcf576f
#
_cell.length_a   1.000
_cell.length_b   1.000
_cell.length_c   1.000
_cell.angle_alpha   90.00
_cell.angle_beta   90.00
_cell.angle_gamma   90.00
#
_symmetry.space_group_name_H-M   'P 1'
#
loop_
_entity.id
_entity.type
_entity.pdbx_description
1 polymer ?
#
loop_
_entity_poly.entity_id
_entity_poly.type
_entity_poly.pdbx_seq_one_letter_code
_entity_poly.pdbx_strand_id
1 'polypeptide(L)'
;MPLPTARNLGSLRQELRDRLGFAALGSQAGINTAILDSFLRQAQEQLYWEYTPRTHIGTDEIVTQDGQLKYDWPNDCNPDRLLIVTARDTTAATPSRWALVEGIEYYHDDFVTPKSQPSRYERRDQIEIWPSPDSNKYRIDLEYVKRLNAFSVDADKATLDADLILILALANAKSHYRHEDAVVYGNQFSRM
;
A
#
# COMPACT_ATOMS: atom_id res chain seq x y z
N MET A 1 -20.34 -14.78 1.56
CA MET A 1 -20.54 -13.64 0.65
C MET A 1 -19.52 -13.79 -0.48
N PRO A 2 -19.93 -13.74 -1.77
CA PRO A 2 -18.94 -13.67 -2.84
C PRO A 2 -18.15 -12.37 -2.65
N LEU A 3 -16.82 -12.44 -2.82
CA LEU A 3 -15.97 -11.26 -2.84
C LEU A 3 -16.48 -10.31 -3.94
N PRO A 4 -16.60 -9.00 -3.67
CA PRO A 4 -16.98 -8.06 -4.69
C PRO A 4 -16.03 -8.20 -5.88
N THR A 5 -16.60 -8.35 -7.07
CA THR A 5 -15.81 -8.48 -8.30
C THR A 5 -15.00 -7.20 -8.46
N ALA A 6 -13.67 -7.32 -8.51
CA ALA A 6 -12.78 -6.17 -8.65
C ALA A 6 -13.17 -5.39 -9.91
N ARG A 7 -13.72 -4.19 -9.72
CA ARG A 7 -14.14 -3.29 -10.81
C ARG A 7 -12.92 -2.59 -11.38
N ASN A 8 -12.93 -2.33 -12.68
CA ASN A 8 -11.84 -1.63 -13.34
C ASN A 8 -12.12 -0.12 -13.46
N LEU A 9 -11.07 0.65 -13.76
CA LEU A 9 -11.15 2.10 -13.91
C LEU A 9 -12.23 2.52 -14.93
N GLY A 10 -12.29 1.84 -16.08
CA GLY A 10 -13.29 2.16 -17.12
C GLY A 10 -14.72 2.03 -16.61
N SER A 11 -15.03 0.96 -15.85
CA SER A 11 -16.38 0.75 -15.28
C SER A 11 -16.70 1.76 -14.18
N LEU A 12 -15.73 2.09 -13.32
CA LEU A 12 -15.88 3.10 -12.27
C LEU A 12 -16.11 4.49 -12.86
N ARG A 13 -15.34 4.84 -13.90
CA ARG A 13 -15.50 6.10 -14.63
C ARG A 13 -16.89 6.23 -15.26
N GLN A 14 -17.36 5.15 -15.89
CA GLN A 14 -18.69 5.16 -16.48
C GLN A 14 -19.77 5.41 -15.44
N GLU A 15 -19.73 4.71 -14.33
CA GLU A 15 -20.71 4.90 -13.26
C GLU A 15 -20.61 6.28 -12.61
N LEU A 16 -19.40 6.79 -12.38
CA LEU A 16 -19.20 8.16 -11.85
C LEU A 16 -19.78 9.21 -12.82
N ARG A 17 -19.56 9.02 -14.12
CA ARG A 17 -20.13 9.86 -15.18
C ARG A 17 -21.65 9.87 -15.15
N ASP A 18 -22.26 8.69 -15.09
CA ASP A 18 -23.71 8.53 -15.09
C ASP A 18 -24.35 9.21 -13.85
N ARG A 19 -23.72 9.06 -12.69
CA ARG A 19 -24.18 9.68 -11.43
C ARG A 19 -24.01 11.21 -11.39
N LEU A 20 -23.07 11.75 -12.16
CA LEU A 20 -22.85 13.20 -12.31
C LEU A 20 -23.64 13.80 -13.47
N GLY A 21 -24.27 12.98 -14.31
CA GLY A 21 -25.03 13.45 -15.47
C GLY A 21 -24.15 14.01 -16.59
N PHE A 22 -22.88 13.62 -16.68
CA PHE A 22 -21.97 14.11 -17.71
C PHE A 22 -22.18 13.39 -19.04
N ALA A 23 -22.14 14.16 -20.15
CA ALA A 23 -22.24 13.57 -21.47
C ALA A 23 -21.08 12.61 -21.76
N ALA A 24 -21.39 11.43 -22.29
CA ALA A 24 -20.41 10.44 -22.70
C ALA A 24 -19.81 10.71 -24.07
N LEU A 25 -20.47 11.52 -24.89
CA LEU A 25 -20.10 11.82 -26.26
C LEU A 25 -20.04 13.36 -26.49
N GLY A 26 -19.33 13.76 -27.52
CA GLY A 26 -19.15 15.16 -27.91
C GLY A 26 -17.79 15.73 -27.53
N SER A 27 -17.57 17.02 -27.84
CA SER A 27 -16.29 17.70 -27.66
C SER A 27 -15.78 17.75 -26.19
N GLN A 28 -16.69 17.68 -25.23
CA GLN A 28 -16.35 17.70 -23.79
C GLN A 28 -16.08 16.31 -23.20
N ALA A 29 -16.36 15.22 -23.91
CA ALA A 29 -16.25 13.87 -23.39
C ALA A 29 -14.80 13.52 -22.96
N GLY A 30 -13.80 13.96 -23.73
CA GLY A 30 -12.40 13.74 -23.40
C GLY A 30 -11.93 14.50 -22.16
N ILE A 31 -12.33 15.75 -22.00
CA ILE A 31 -12.01 16.58 -20.83
C ILE A 31 -12.67 15.99 -19.60
N ASN A 32 -13.94 15.62 -19.67
CA ASN A 32 -14.66 14.99 -18.58
C ASN A 32 -14.02 13.66 -18.16
N THR A 33 -13.50 12.87 -19.11
CA THR A 33 -12.80 11.62 -18.82
C THR A 33 -11.58 11.86 -17.94
N ALA A 34 -10.71 12.80 -18.30
CA ALA A 34 -9.50 13.09 -17.53
C ALA A 34 -9.81 13.59 -16.11
N ILE A 35 -10.85 14.41 -15.95
CA ILE A 35 -11.29 14.92 -14.66
C ILE A 35 -11.87 13.80 -13.79
N LEU A 36 -12.71 12.94 -14.35
CA LEU A 36 -13.29 11.80 -13.64
C LEU A 36 -12.22 10.82 -13.18
N ASP A 37 -11.22 10.55 -14.03
CA ASP A 37 -10.07 9.72 -13.66
C ASP A 37 -9.26 10.34 -12.52
N SER A 38 -9.11 11.66 -12.51
CA SER A 38 -8.40 12.31 -11.41
C SER A 38 -9.12 12.15 -10.07
N PHE A 39 -10.46 12.25 -10.04
CA PHE A 39 -11.22 12.00 -8.83
C PHE A 39 -11.13 10.56 -8.36
N LEU A 40 -11.17 9.59 -9.27
CA LEU A 40 -11.03 8.16 -8.94
C LEU A 40 -9.63 7.83 -8.41
N ARG A 41 -8.57 8.38 -9.03
CA ARG A 41 -7.19 8.22 -8.54
C ARG A 41 -7.03 8.82 -7.15
N GLN A 42 -7.45 10.06 -6.98
CA GLN A 42 -7.35 10.74 -5.69
C GLN A 42 -8.13 10.00 -4.59
N ALA A 43 -9.32 9.51 -4.89
CA ALA A 43 -10.12 8.74 -3.95
C ALA A 43 -9.42 7.41 -3.56
N GLN A 44 -8.85 6.69 -4.53
CA GLN A 44 -8.12 5.45 -4.25
C GLN A 44 -6.86 5.72 -3.42
N GLU A 45 -6.10 6.76 -3.74
CA GLU A 45 -4.89 7.16 -2.99
C GLU A 45 -5.25 7.58 -1.55
N GLN A 46 -6.27 8.40 -1.37
CA GLN A 46 -6.73 8.82 -0.05
C GLN A 46 -7.13 7.61 0.80
N LEU A 47 -7.98 6.74 0.26
CA LEU A 47 -8.40 5.51 0.94
C LEU A 47 -7.22 4.59 1.28
N TYR A 48 -6.24 4.48 0.38
CA TYR A 48 -5.05 3.68 0.62
C TYR A 48 -4.25 4.16 1.83
N TRP A 49 -4.16 5.47 2.06
CA TRP A 49 -3.45 6.01 3.23
C TRP A 49 -4.26 5.96 4.51
N GLU A 50 -5.58 6.11 4.42
CA GLU A 50 -6.47 6.15 5.59
C GLU A 50 -6.90 4.76 6.07
N TYR A 51 -6.98 3.80 5.15
CA TYR A 51 -7.55 2.49 5.41
C TYR A 51 -6.63 1.35 4.99
N THR A 52 -6.49 0.36 5.88
CA THR A 52 -5.70 -0.85 5.63
C THR A 52 -6.58 -2.09 5.71
N PRO A 53 -7.19 -2.52 4.59
CA PRO A 53 -7.97 -3.75 4.59
C PRO A 53 -7.05 -4.95 4.81
N ARG A 54 -7.50 -5.92 5.60
CA ARG A 54 -6.73 -7.15 5.89
C ARG A 54 -6.34 -7.91 4.62
N THR A 55 -7.14 -7.83 3.57
CA THR A 55 -6.87 -8.44 2.26
C THR A 55 -5.69 -7.80 1.52
N HIS A 56 -5.28 -6.60 1.96
CA HIS A 56 -4.18 -5.85 1.36
C HIS A 56 -2.87 -5.95 2.16
N ILE A 57 -2.88 -6.73 3.23
CA ILE A 57 -1.67 -7.06 3.99
C ILE A 57 -0.95 -8.20 3.25
N GLY A 58 0.34 -8.01 3.02
CA GLY A 58 1.27 -9.01 2.50
C GLY A 58 2.22 -9.47 3.57
N THR A 59 2.73 -10.68 3.41
CA THR A 59 3.81 -11.24 4.21
C THR A 59 4.87 -11.81 3.29
N ASP A 60 6.14 -11.58 3.61
CA ASP A 60 7.25 -12.16 2.87
C ASP A 60 8.41 -12.47 3.82
N GLU A 61 9.36 -13.26 3.34
CA GLU A 61 10.51 -13.73 4.09
C GLU A 61 11.80 -13.39 3.37
N ILE A 62 12.73 -12.71 4.06
CA ILE A 62 14.07 -12.46 3.58
C ILE A 62 15.02 -13.48 4.21
N VAL A 63 15.75 -14.22 3.36
CA VAL A 63 16.80 -15.13 3.79
C VAL A 63 18.07 -14.35 4.02
N THR A 64 18.59 -14.35 5.25
CA THR A 64 19.85 -13.65 5.53
C THR A 64 21.06 -14.34 4.93
N GLN A 65 22.10 -13.56 4.66
CA GLN A 65 23.41 -14.05 4.22
C GLN A 65 24.50 -13.54 5.18
N ASP A 66 25.54 -14.34 5.38
CA ASP A 66 26.66 -13.97 6.27
C ASP A 66 27.29 -12.65 5.86
N GLY A 67 27.27 -11.68 6.76
CA GLY A 67 27.87 -10.35 6.58
C GLY A 67 27.11 -9.40 5.67
N GLN A 68 25.96 -9.79 5.11
CA GLN A 68 25.16 -8.92 4.27
C GLN A 68 24.25 -8.03 5.13
N LEU A 69 24.30 -6.72 4.89
CA LEU A 69 23.49 -5.73 5.61
C LEU A 69 22.20 -5.38 4.89
N LYS A 70 22.24 -5.34 3.54
CA LYS A 70 21.17 -4.78 2.71
C LYS A 70 20.48 -5.87 1.91
N TYR A 71 19.15 -5.81 1.90
CA TYR A 71 18.29 -6.76 1.19
C TYR A 71 17.21 -6.00 0.42
N ASP A 72 16.84 -6.54 -0.75
CA ASP A 72 15.78 -5.95 -1.55
C ASP A 72 14.42 -6.11 -0.88
N TRP A 73 13.58 -5.10 -1.08
CA TRP A 73 12.19 -5.18 -0.68
C TRP A 73 11.41 -6.17 -1.54
N PRO A 74 10.42 -6.88 -0.99
CA PRO A 74 9.46 -7.62 -1.80
C PRO A 74 8.82 -6.73 -2.86
N ASN A 75 8.61 -7.25 -4.07
CA ASN A 75 8.15 -6.46 -5.22
C ASN A 75 6.82 -5.73 -4.99
N ASP A 76 5.94 -6.30 -4.19
CA ASP A 76 4.63 -5.74 -3.85
C ASP A 76 4.63 -4.98 -2.51
N CYS A 77 5.77 -4.87 -1.82
CA CYS A 77 5.89 -4.19 -0.54
C CYS A 77 5.86 -2.67 -0.71
N ASN A 78 5.11 -1.98 0.14
CA ASN A 78 5.29 -0.55 0.37
C ASN A 78 6.18 -0.34 1.60
N PRO A 79 7.45 0.09 1.45
CA PRO A 79 8.38 0.27 2.57
C PRO A 79 7.90 1.28 3.62
N ASP A 80 7.10 2.27 3.21
CA ASP A 80 6.56 3.28 4.12
C ASP A 80 5.41 2.76 5.00
N ARG A 81 4.89 1.57 4.67
CA ARG A 81 3.77 0.94 5.35
C ARG A 81 4.09 -0.46 5.85
N LEU A 82 5.24 -0.60 6.52
CA LEU A 82 5.58 -1.80 7.29
C LEU A 82 4.73 -1.85 8.55
N LEU A 83 4.24 -3.04 8.85
CA LEU A 83 3.45 -3.31 10.05
C LEU A 83 4.30 -3.99 11.12
N ILE A 84 5.02 -5.05 10.73
CA ILE A 84 5.82 -5.87 11.65
C ILE A 84 7.08 -6.33 10.90
N VAL A 85 8.22 -6.24 11.59
CA VAL A 85 9.47 -6.85 11.15
C VAL A 85 9.99 -7.72 12.28
N THR A 86 10.10 -9.01 12.03
CA THR A 86 10.61 -9.97 13.00
C THR A 86 11.73 -10.81 12.41
N ALA A 87 12.59 -11.31 13.26
CA ALA A 87 13.60 -12.29 12.86
C ALA A 87 13.37 -13.62 13.60
N ARG A 88 13.81 -14.71 12.99
CA ARG A 88 13.79 -16.05 13.59
C ARG A 88 15.06 -16.82 13.23
N ASP A 89 15.52 -17.65 14.14
CA ASP A 89 16.59 -18.64 13.89
C ASP A 89 15.96 -19.96 13.42
N THR A 90 16.33 -20.41 12.23
CA THR A 90 15.79 -21.64 11.63
C THR A 90 16.51 -22.90 12.08
N THR A 91 17.65 -22.77 12.76
CA THR A 91 18.46 -23.90 13.23
C THR A 91 18.16 -24.27 14.69
N ALA A 92 17.48 -23.39 15.42
CA ALA A 92 17.12 -23.65 16.80
C ALA A 92 16.08 -24.77 16.88
N ALA A 93 16.25 -25.69 17.82
CA ALA A 93 15.29 -26.79 18.09
C ALA A 93 13.89 -26.28 18.43
N THR A 94 13.80 -25.12 19.05
CA THR A 94 12.57 -24.37 19.26
C THR A 94 12.73 -23.04 18.53
N PRO A 95 11.94 -22.78 17.47
CA PRO A 95 12.05 -21.52 16.73
C PRO A 95 11.76 -20.35 17.69
N SER A 96 12.79 -19.54 17.93
CA SER A 96 12.61 -18.28 18.64
C SER A 96 12.43 -17.16 17.63
N ARG A 97 11.35 -16.39 17.79
CA ARG A 97 11.05 -15.21 16.98
C ARG A 97 11.19 -13.98 17.88
N TRP A 98 11.85 -12.94 17.36
CA TRP A 98 11.97 -11.65 18.07
C TRP A 98 11.68 -10.51 17.10
N ALA A 99 11.17 -9.40 17.63
CA ALA A 99 10.93 -8.20 16.84
C ALA A 99 12.24 -7.47 16.59
N LEU A 100 12.43 -6.95 15.39
CA LEU A 100 13.47 -6.00 15.07
C LEU A 100 12.99 -4.57 15.38
N VAL A 101 13.87 -3.75 15.93
CA VAL A 101 13.58 -2.35 16.25
C VAL A 101 14.06 -1.48 15.10
N GLU A 102 13.24 -0.54 14.64
CA GLU A 102 13.63 0.43 13.63
C GLU A 102 14.66 1.43 14.18
N GLY A 103 15.65 1.78 13.35
CA GLY A 103 16.68 2.77 13.64
C GLY A 103 18.07 2.18 13.85
N ILE A 104 18.97 2.46 12.91
CA ILE A 104 20.39 2.06 12.95
C ILE A 104 21.33 3.24 12.71
N GLU A 105 20.82 4.44 12.53
CA GLU A 105 21.60 5.64 12.18
C GLU A 105 22.82 5.88 13.09
N TYR A 106 22.66 5.62 14.38
CA TYR A 106 23.74 5.84 15.38
C TYR A 106 24.84 4.77 15.36
N TYR A 107 24.66 3.67 14.63
CA TYR A 107 25.58 2.53 14.62
C TYR A 107 26.42 2.48 13.35
N HIS A 108 26.20 3.38 12.38
CA HIS A 108 26.96 3.44 11.14
C HIS A 108 28.38 4.02 11.28
N ASP A 109 28.66 4.77 12.32
CA ASP A 109 29.96 5.43 12.53
C ASP A 109 31.06 4.46 13.03
N ASP A 110 30.69 3.25 13.45
CA ASP A 110 31.67 2.25 13.84
C ASP A 110 32.24 1.58 12.58
N PHE A 111 33.52 1.80 12.31
CA PHE A 111 34.29 1.24 11.20
C PHE A 111 34.31 -0.29 11.17
N VAL A 112 33.85 -0.95 12.21
CA VAL A 112 33.74 -2.40 12.31
C VAL A 112 32.26 -2.79 12.39
N THR A 113 31.75 -3.34 11.29
CA THR A 113 30.38 -3.89 11.28
C THR A 113 30.36 -5.19 12.10
N PRO A 114 29.80 -5.22 13.32
CA PRO A 114 29.75 -6.44 14.10
C PRO A 114 28.85 -7.45 13.39
N LYS A 115 29.33 -8.71 13.35
CA LYS A 115 28.50 -9.83 12.90
C LYS A 115 27.86 -10.50 14.10
N SER A 116 26.53 -10.55 14.11
CA SER A 116 25.79 -11.15 15.20
C SER A 116 24.34 -11.40 14.79
N GLN A 117 23.53 -11.84 15.76
CA GLN A 117 22.09 -11.95 15.62
C GLN A 117 21.47 -10.57 15.30
N PRO A 118 20.70 -10.44 14.21
CA PRO A 118 20.01 -9.21 13.88
C PRO A 118 19.06 -8.75 14.98
N SER A 119 19.07 -7.46 15.30
CA SER A 119 18.20 -6.87 16.33
C SER A 119 17.50 -5.58 15.88
N ARG A 120 18.02 -4.95 14.82
CA ARG A 120 17.50 -3.69 14.29
C ARG A 120 17.38 -3.72 12.78
N TYR A 121 16.59 -2.81 12.24
CA TYR A 121 16.49 -2.56 10.80
C TYR A 121 16.34 -1.07 10.52
N GLU A 122 16.61 -0.68 9.28
CA GLU A 122 16.37 0.67 8.77
C GLU A 122 15.71 0.60 7.40
N ARG A 123 14.76 1.51 7.15
CA ARG A 123 14.07 1.66 5.87
C ARG A 123 14.80 2.64 4.99
N ARG A 124 15.36 2.14 3.87
CA ARG A 124 16.01 2.92 2.81
C ARG A 124 15.58 2.37 1.46
N ASP A 125 16.34 2.61 0.40
CA ASP A 125 16.13 1.98 -0.92
C ASP A 125 16.05 0.46 -0.83
N GLN A 126 16.82 -0.11 0.11
CA GLN A 126 16.79 -1.49 0.55
C GLN A 126 16.55 -1.54 2.06
N ILE A 127 16.07 -2.65 2.58
CA ILE A 127 16.03 -2.85 4.03
C ILE A 127 17.45 -3.14 4.53
N GLU A 128 17.93 -2.34 5.46
CA GLU A 128 19.20 -2.55 6.14
C GLU A 128 18.95 -3.27 7.47
N ILE A 129 19.76 -4.29 7.77
CA ILE A 129 19.63 -5.12 8.97
C ILE A 129 20.90 -4.96 9.83
N TRP A 130 20.73 -4.75 11.13
CA TRP A 130 21.83 -4.54 12.05
C TRP A 130 21.70 -5.37 13.35
N PRO A 131 22.80 -5.92 13.89
CA PRO A 131 24.11 -6.14 13.27
C PRO A 131 24.02 -6.99 12.01
N SER A 132 25.07 -6.98 11.17
CA SER A 132 25.10 -7.88 10.02
C SER A 132 24.99 -9.33 10.49
N PRO A 133 24.16 -10.15 9.82
CA PRO A 133 24.01 -11.55 10.19
C PRO A 133 25.35 -12.30 10.21
N ASP A 134 25.57 -13.12 11.24
CA ASP A 134 26.76 -13.96 11.36
C ASP A 134 26.66 -15.28 10.57
N SER A 135 25.52 -15.50 9.94
CA SER A 135 25.22 -16.70 9.15
C SER A 135 23.92 -16.56 8.35
N ASN A 136 23.64 -17.56 7.51
CA ASN A 136 22.39 -17.67 6.73
C ASN A 136 21.25 -18.38 7.48
N LYS A 137 21.37 -18.59 8.78
CA LYS A 137 20.36 -19.29 9.60
C LYS A 137 19.14 -18.44 9.94
N TYR A 138 19.25 -17.12 9.80
CA TYR A 138 18.14 -16.24 10.14
C TYR A 138 17.18 -16.03 8.98
N ARG A 139 15.93 -15.78 9.33
CA ARG A 139 14.87 -15.33 8.42
C ARG A 139 14.28 -14.06 8.98
N ILE A 140 14.14 -13.06 8.13
CA ILE A 140 13.47 -11.82 8.47
C ILE A 140 12.07 -11.91 7.88
N ASP A 141 11.08 -12.02 8.74
CA ASP A 141 9.67 -12.07 8.35
C ASP A 141 9.12 -10.64 8.33
N LEU A 142 8.58 -10.23 7.20
CA LEU A 142 7.98 -8.93 6.97
C LEU A 142 6.45 -9.07 6.90
N GLU A 143 5.75 -8.20 7.60
CA GLU A 143 4.32 -7.97 7.39
C GLU A 143 4.14 -6.50 6.98
N TYR A 144 3.50 -6.27 5.85
CA TYR A 144 3.45 -4.95 5.22
C TYR A 144 2.15 -4.74 4.46
N VAL A 145 1.84 -3.48 4.19
CA VAL A 145 0.76 -3.13 3.26
C VAL A 145 1.31 -3.20 1.83
N LYS A 146 0.62 -3.93 0.96
CA LYS A 146 0.98 -4.03 -0.45
C LYS A 146 0.91 -2.68 -1.14
N ARG A 147 1.74 -2.49 -2.16
CA ARG A 147 1.73 -1.27 -2.98
C ARG A 147 0.37 -1.06 -3.62
N LEU A 148 -0.01 0.19 -3.73
CA LEU A 148 -1.18 0.58 -4.49
C LEU A 148 -0.93 0.41 -5.99
N ASN A 149 -1.82 -0.31 -6.68
CA ASN A 149 -1.84 -0.29 -8.14
C ASN A 149 -2.55 1.00 -8.59
N ALA A 150 -1.76 1.95 -9.06
CA ALA A 150 -2.32 3.21 -9.57
C ALA A 150 -3.18 2.97 -10.82
N PHE A 151 -4.30 3.65 -10.90
CA PHE A 151 -5.12 3.67 -12.11
C PHE A 151 -4.40 4.41 -13.24
N SER A 152 -4.06 3.74 -14.33
CA SER A 152 -3.42 4.30 -15.52
C SER A 152 -4.21 4.01 -16.80
N VAL A 153 -4.72 2.80 -16.96
CA VAL A 153 -5.50 2.36 -18.11
C VAL A 153 -6.87 1.81 -17.69
N ASP A 154 -7.82 1.78 -18.60
CA ASP A 154 -9.20 1.37 -18.34
C ASP A 154 -9.35 -0.02 -17.75
N ALA A 155 -8.41 -0.92 -18.04
CA ALA A 155 -8.40 -2.29 -17.55
C ALA A 155 -7.88 -2.43 -16.11
N ASP A 156 -7.26 -1.38 -15.53
CA ASP A 156 -6.70 -1.42 -14.19
C ASP A 156 -7.79 -1.66 -13.16
N LYS A 157 -7.58 -2.68 -12.35
CA LYS A 157 -8.53 -3.07 -11.31
C LYS A 157 -8.31 -2.25 -10.05
N ALA A 158 -9.41 -1.92 -9.39
CA ALA A 158 -9.37 -1.29 -8.09
C ALA A 158 -8.62 -2.19 -7.08
N THR A 159 -7.67 -1.61 -6.38
CA THR A 159 -6.88 -2.29 -5.35
C THR A 159 -7.65 -2.41 -4.04
N LEU A 160 -8.47 -1.42 -3.75
CA LEU A 160 -9.33 -1.35 -2.57
C LEU A 160 -10.80 -1.60 -2.97
N ASP A 161 -11.69 -1.49 -2.00
CA ASP A 161 -13.12 -1.63 -2.26
C ASP A 161 -13.60 -0.58 -3.29
N ALA A 162 -14.12 -1.07 -4.41
CA ALA A 162 -14.50 -0.24 -5.54
C ALA A 162 -15.70 0.67 -5.23
N ASP A 163 -16.60 0.25 -4.33
CA ASP A 163 -17.77 1.04 -3.95
C ASP A 163 -17.34 2.20 -3.03
N LEU A 164 -16.38 1.97 -2.13
CA LEU A 164 -15.79 3.03 -1.31
C LEU A 164 -15.08 4.07 -2.18
N ILE A 165 -14.26 3.61 -3.15
CA ILE A 165 -13.59 4.51 -4.10
C ILE A 165 -14.62 5.36 -4.86
N LEU A 166 -15.69 4.73 -5.35
CA LEU A 166 -16.71 5.41 -6.14
C LEU A 166 -17.45 6.47 -5.32
N ILE A 167 -17.86 6.13 -4.08
CA ILE A 167 -18.59 7.06 -3.21
C ILE A 167 -17.71 8.25 -2.82
N LEU A 168 -16.44 8.00 -2.48
CA LEU A 168 -15.51 9.07 -2.16
C LEU A 168 -15.21 9.96 -3.38
N ALA A 169 -14.98 9.36 -4.55
CA ALA A 169 -14.80 10.10 -5.79
C ALA A 169 -16.02 10.95 -6.15
N LEU A 170 -17.24 10.41 -5.93
CA LEU A 170 -18.49 11.13 -6.16
C LEU A 170 -18.65 12.30 -5.17
N ALA A 171 -18.33 12.10 -3.90
CA ALA A 171 -18.34 13.17 -2.90
C ALA A 171 -17.38 14.31 -3.28
N ASN A 172 -16.15 13.95 -3.66
CA ASN A 172 -15.13 14.92 -4.09
C ASN A 172 -15.55 15.66 -5.37
N ALA A 173 -16.08 14.95 -6.37
CA ALA A 173 -16.56 15.55 -7.61
C ALA A 173 -17.73 16.51 -7.36
N LYS A 174 -18.73 16.10 -6.57
CA LYS A 174 -19.87 16.95 -6.23
C LYS A 174 -19.45 18.17 -5.42
N SER A 175 -18.51 18.03 -4.50
CA SER A 175 -17.92 19.16 -3.77
C SER A 175 -17.20 20.13 -4.72
N HIS A 176 -16.41 19.60 -5.65
CA HIS A 176 -15.71 20.40 -6.66
C HIS A 176 -16.66 21.23 -7.52
N TYR A 177 -17.78 20.63 -7.95
CA TYR A 177 -18.81 21.30 -8.73
C TYR A 177 -19.83 22.07 -7.89
N ARG A 178 -19.65 22.15 -6.57
CA ARG A 178 -20.53 22.86 -5.62
C ARG A 178 -21.99 22.41 -5.66
N HIS A 179 -22.21 21.11 -5.86
CA HIS A 179 -23.54 20.52 -5.76
C HIS A 179 -24.05 20.56 -4.30
N GLU A 180 -25.33 20.89 -4.10
CA GLU A 180 -25.93 20.99 -2.77
C GLU A 180 -25.94 19.68 -2.00
N ASP A 181 -25.99 18.54 -2.69
CA ASP A 181 -26.00 17.21 -2.11
C ASP A 181 -24.60 16.62 -1.84
N ALA A 182 -23.51 17.39 -2.03
CA ALA A 182 -22.14 16.94 -1.75
C ALA A 182 -21.96 16.43 -0.31
N VAL A 183 -22.57 17.12 0.66
CA VAL A 183 -22.54 16.76 2.09
C VAL A 183 -23.20 15.41 2.36
N VAL A 184 -24.23 15.06 1.62
CA VAL A 184 -24.95 13.78 1.77
C VAL A 184 -24.03 12.61 1.43
N TYR A 185 -23.25 12.71 0.34
CA TYR A 185 -22.30 11.69 -0.07
C TYR A 185 -21.08 11.61 0.86
N GLY A 186 -20.61 12.74 1.37
CA GLY A 186 -19.58 12.75 2.42
C GLY A 186 -20.03 12.02 3.68
N ASN A 187 -21.26 12.25 4.14
CA ASN A 187 -21.84 11.56 5.28
C ASN A 187 -22.11 10.07 5.00
N GLN A 188 -22.46 9.71 3.77
CA GLN A 188 -22.61 8.30 3.37
C GLN A 188 -21.27 7.57 3.44
N PHE A 189 -20.20 8.17 2.93
CA PHE A 189 -18.85 7.63 3.02
C PHE A 189 -18.41 7.40 4.48
N SER A 190 -18.68 8.36 5.37
CA SER A 190 -18.28 8.27 6.79
C SER A 190 -19.02 7.17 7.57
N ARG A 191 -20.10 6.58 7.01
CA ARG A 191 -20.89 5.51 7.63
C ARG A 191 -20.52 4.10 7.13
N MET A 192 -19.72 4.00 6.09
CA MET A 192 -19.28 2.73 5.49
C MET A 192 -17.97 2.25 6.11
#